data_d989bff80039f97738fabf545f98c19b
#
_entry.id   d989bff80039f97738fabf545f98c19b
#
_cell.length_a   1.000
_cell.length_b   1.000
_cell.length_c   1.000
_cell.angle_alpha   90.00
_cell.angle_beta   90.00
_cell.angle_gamma   90.00
#
_symmetry.space_group_name_H-M   'P 1'
#
loop_
_entity.id
_entity.type
_entity.pdbx_description
1 polymer ?
#
loop_
_entity_poly.entity_id
_entity_poly.type
_entity_poly.pdbx_seq_one_letter_code
_entity_poly.pdbx_strand_id
1 'polypeptide(L)'
;MSYAPDGQQYQPYRPEGQQPQQPYGDQYGRPSYGQQQQPYESQGGYQPPYGQQQPPYGRQEDPYGQDPYGQDPEPEPRRKSRVKRWVIAGVSVLALGGIAAGVLNYYEIPPFTDKGAAVSFGKPPAGGEKKGDTPQQPASSKMLMPTGPAADFKNSMTLPDGTHVAVTTLDGKKSGFKGKVWVWAPKEYNDPKFAKSGFPVMIALPGGAGYPSNYWMGTDLGLQTSIAKWYTEGKSKPFILAMPVLNPAPDDKGIYWDGSDIPDQPKMGTWLTEDVPDLVKANFRTVKSRDGWAFMGSSTGGFAGLKAVLKHPDKFKAVIASGPDIVPDSSLWKGHDKEKAENNPEILAKQLIDRKGPDVYLAFQVGDSENNKKTLPDVQKFIATFGNKGPVHTDLRIIKGGQHNAKTYVPNMGEGPIQFISKVMEGPVE
;
A
#
# COMPACT_ATOMS: atom_id res chain seq x y z
N MET A 1 -60.22 0.09 -39.19
CA MET A 1 -59.61 0.94 -40.21
C MET A 1 -58.12 0.96 -39.87
N SER A 2 -57.34 0.03 -40.47
CA SER A 2 -56.48 0.21 -41.66
C SER A 2 -55.45 1.30 -41.44
N TYR A 3 -54.14 1.12 -41.54
CA TYR A 3 -53.31 0.40 -42.50
C TYR A 3 -51.92 0.16 -41.92
N ALA A 4 -51.26 -0.95 -42.18
CA ALA A 4 -49.85 -1.04 -42.39
C ALA A 4 -49.54 -0.62 -43.85
N PRO A 5 -48.30 -0.24 -44.25
CA PRO A 5 -47.35 -1.15 -44.87
C PRO A 5 -45.89 -0.75 -44.48
N ASP A 6 -44.83 -1.43 -44.68
CA ASP A 6 -44.27 -2.22 -45.73
C ASP A 6 -43.13 -3.07 -45.19
N GLY A 7 -43.06 -4.29 -45.67
CA GLY A 7 -42.03 -5.23 -45.34
C GLY A 7 -40.69 -4.93 -46.03
N GLN A 8 -39.62 -5.12 -45.30
CA GLN A 8 -38.33 -5.52 -45.84
C GLN A 8 -37.77 -6.68 -45.04
N GLN A 9 -37.60 -7.80 -45.74
CA GLN A 9 -36.95 -9.02 -45.24
C GLN A 9 -35.46 -8.74 -45.07
N TYR A 10 -34.94 -8.90 -43.84
CA TYR A 10 -33.52 -9.01 -43.61
C TYR A 10 -33.05 -10.44 -43.86
N GLN A 11 -32.16 -10.65 -44.86
CA GLN A 11 -31.44 -11.88 -45.04
C GLN A 11 -30.24 -11.95 -44.07
N PRO A 12 -29.95 -13.14 -43.48
CA PRO A 12 -28.78 -13.27 -42.62
C PRO A 12 -27.50 -13.42 -43.42
N TYR A 13 -26.50 -12.66 -43.08
CA TYR A 13 -25.14 -12.68 -43.58
C TYR A 13 -24.45 -14.00 -43.19
N ARG A 14 -23.98 -14.81 -44.17
CA ARG A 14 -23.07 -15.93 -43.99
C ARG A 14 -21.63 -15.44 -44.12
N PRO A 15 -20.71 -15.75 -43.22
CA PRO A 15 -19.27 -15.65 -43.51
C PRO A 15 -18.76 -16.96 -44.11
N GLU A 16 -18.09 -16.86 -45.25
CA GLU A 16 -17.30 -17.91 -45.87
C GLU A 16 -15.94 -18.09 -45.19
N GLY A 17 -15.48 -19.36 -45.12
CA GLY A 17 -14.06 -19.70 -45.09
C GLY A 17 -13.48 -20.09 -43.74
N GLN A 18 -13.74 -21.31 -43.25
CA GLN A 18 -12.86 -21.96 -42.25
C GLN A 18 -11.96 -22.98 -42.96
N GLN A 19 -10.65 -22.78 -42.87
CA GLN A 19 -9.67 -23.87 -43.06
C GLN A 19 -9.28 -24.42 -41.66
N PRO A 20 -9.04 -25.74 -41.54
CA PRO A 20 -8.74 -26.36 -40.25
C PRO A 20 -7.29 -26.11 -39.84
N GLN A 21 -7.08 -25.59 -38.63
CA GLN A 21 -5.77 -25.50 -38.00
C GLN A 21 -5.52 -26.73 -37.13
N GLN A 22 -4.32 -27.29 -37.29
CA GLN A 22 -3.77 -28.41 -36.52
C GLN A 22 -3.41 -28.00 -35.09
N PRO A 23 -3.30 -28.94 -34.13
CA PRO A 23 -3.02 -28.66 -32.75
C PRO A 23 -1.55 -28.31 -32.51
N TYR A 24 -1.30 -27.18 -31.89
CA TYR A 24 0.02 -26.78 -31.41
C TYR A 24 0.22 -27.25 -29.97
N GLY A 25 1.33 -27.96 -29.76
CA GLY A 25 1.77 -28.46 -28.48
C GLY A 25 2.34 -27.37 -27.56
N ASP A 26 2.35 -27.72 -26.29
CA ASP A 26 2.85 -26.96 -25.17
C ASP A 26 4.31 -26.44 -25.31
N GLN A 27 4.49 -25.14 -25.19
CA GLN A 27 5.77 -24.56 -24.77
C GLN A 27 5.51 -23.39 -23.82
N TYR A 28 5.55 -23.68 -22.53
CA TYR A 28 5.65 -22.64 -21.50
C TYR A 28 7.06 -22.08 -21.43
N GLY A 29 7.29 -20.95 -22.12
CA GLY A 29 8.45 -20.10 -21.91
C GLY A 29 8.10 -19.02 -20.89
N ARG A 30 8.75 -19.05 -19.73
CA ARG A 30 8.69 -18.00 -18.70
C ARG A 30 9.31 -16.70 -19.21
N PRO A 31 8.70 -15.51 -19.05
CA PRO A 31 9.41 -14.26 -19.12
C PRO A 31 10.03 -13.95 -17.75
N SER A 32 11.36 -13.85 -17.70
CA SER A 32 12.10 -13.28 -16.60
C SER A 32 11.90 -11.77 -16.61
N TYR A 33 11.42 -11.21 -15.52
CA TYR A 33 11.42 -9.76 -15.29
C TYR A 33 12.83 -9.31 -14.88
N GLY A 34 13.57 -8.77 -15.84
CA GLY A 34 14.79 -8.00 -15.59
C GLY A 34 14.40 -6.55 -15.36
N GLN A 35 14.63 -6.05 -14.17
CA GLN A 35 14.62 -4.61 -13.89
C GLN A 35 15.83 -3.98 -14.57
N GLN A 36 15.63 -3.18 -15.60
CA GLN A 36 16.62 -2.22 -16.07
C GLN A 36 16.31 -0.87 -15.40
N GLN A 37 17.06 -0.54 -14.37
CA GLN A 37 17.25 0.83 -13.92
C GLN A 37 18.16 1.52 -14.95
N GLN A 38 17.66 2.53 -15.64
CA GLN A 38 18.51 3.45 -16.41
C GLN A 38 19.10 4.50 -15.46
N PRO A 39 20.41 4.80 -15.59
CA PRO A 39 21.04 5.86 -14.83
C PRO A 39 20.67 7.23 -15.41
N TYR A 40 20.43 8.17 -14.53
CA TYR A 40 20.31 9.60 -14.84
C TYR A 40 21.68 10.14 -15.28
N GLU A 41 21.77 10.64 -16.50
CA GLU A 41 22.90 11.47 -16.94
C GLU A 41 22.77 12.87 -16.35
N SER A 42 23.72 13.25 -15.50
CA SER A 42 24.00 14.63 -15.13
C SER A 42 25.13 15.16 -16.01
N GLN A 43 24.82 16.14 -16.85
CA GLN A 43 25.83 16.94 -17.55
C GLN A 43 26.45 17.98 -16.62
N GLY A 44 27.76 18.16 -16.71
CA GLY A 44 28.40 19.34 -16.19
C GLY A 44 29.80 19.09 -15.60
N GLY A 45 30.79 19.26 -16.45
CA GLY A 45 32.19 19.01 -16.31
C GLY A 45 32.96 19.83 -15.27
N TYR A 46 34.12 19.32 -14.96
CA TYR A 46 35.42 20.01 -14.87
C TYR A 46 36.51 18.98 -14.73
N GLN A 47 37.43 18.91 -15.68
CA GLN A 47 38.71 18.24 -15.55
C GLN A 47 39.75 19.26 -15.05
N PRO A 48 40.79 18.81 -14.33
CA PRO A 48 42.15 19.31 -14.50
C PRO A 48 43.13 18.16 -14.85
N PRO A 49 44.29 18.52 -15.50
CA PRO A 49 45.15 17.60 -16.17
C PRO A 49 46.45 17.28 -15.44
N TYR A 50 47.26 16.38 -16.05
CA TYR A 50 48.64 15.94 -15.78
C TYR A 50 48.78 14.89 -14.63
N GLY A 51 49.33 13.75 -14.84
CA GLY A 51 50.37 13.27 -15.77
C GLY A 51 51.52 12.71 -14.97
N GLN A 52 51.82 11.44 -15.06
CA GLN A 52 53.15 10.95 -15.27
C GLN A 52 53.21 9.41 -15.14
N GLN A 53 53.74 8.83 -16.15
CA GLN A 53 54.11 7.42 -16.33
C GLN A 53 55.32 7.06 -15.45
N GLN A 54 55.35 5.85 -14.93
CA GLN A 54 56.59 5.22 -14.50
C GLN A 54 56.81 3.95 -15.32
N PRO A 55 58.04 3.73 -15.80
CA PRO A 55 58.45 2.53 -16.52
C PRO A 55 59.01 1.45 -15.59
N PRO A 56 59.16 0.20 -16.08
CA PRO A 56 59.59 -0.92 -15.28
C PRO A 56 61.10 -1.12 -15.37
N TYR A 57 61.78 -1.49 -14.28
CA TYR A 57 63.11 -2.05 -14.23
C TYR A 57 63.05 -3.30 -13.36
N GLY A 58 63.43 -4.47 -13.80
CA GLY A 58 64.65 -5.04 -14.27
C GLY A 58 65.42 -5.69 -13.12
N ARG A 59 65.29 -7.04 -13.00
CA ARG A 59 66.19 -7.86 -12.14
C ARG A 59 67.62 -7.72 -12.64
N GLN A 60 68.58 -7.59 -11.70
CA GLN A 60 69.95 -8.03 -11.85
C GLN A 60 70.36 -8.87 -10.64
N GLU A 61 70.80 -10.07 -10.94
CA GLU A 61 71.51 -10.96 -10.03
C GLU A 61 72.97 -10.54 -10.03
N ASP A 62 73.58 -10.58 -8.85
CA ASP A 62 75.03 -10.62 -8.74
C ASP A 62 75.45 -11.66 -7.70
N PRO A 63 76.53 -12.42 -8.03
CA PRO A 63 77.00 -13.53 -7.20
C PRO A 63 78.23 -13.13 -6.41
N TYR A 64 78.58 -13.95 -5.42
CA TYR A 64 79.78 -14.05 -4.58
C TYR A 64 79.79 -13.22 -3.28
N GLY A 65 79.98 -13.97 -2.19
CA GLY A 65 80.52 -13.52 -0.92
C GLY A 65 80.14 -14.42 0.26
N GLN A 66 80.88 -15.50 0.42
CA GLN A 66 80.97 -16.29 1.66
C GLN A 66 81.67 -15.47 2.74
N ASP A 67 81.08 -15.44 3.94
CA ASP A 67 81.84 -15.30 5.17
C ASP A 67 81.20 -16.00 6.36
N PRO A 68 81.97 -16.69 7.17
CA PRO A 68 81.50 -17.54 8.22
C PRO A 68 81.63 -16.83 9.61
N TYR A 69 80.81 -17.24 10.53
CA TYR A 69 80.80 -16.92 11.96
C TYR A 69 80.08 -15.61 12.38
N GLY A 70 78.90 -15.84 12.91
CA GLY A 70 78.15 -14.87 13.73
C GLY A 70 76.86 -15.52 14.16
N GLN A 71 76.85 -16.16 15.33
CA GLN A 71 75.68 -16.63 15.95
C GLN A 71 74.90 -15.37 16.50
N ASP A 72 73.85 -14.99 15.82
CA ASP A 72 72.89 -14.07 16.37
C ASP A 72 71.86 -14.82 17.23
N PRO A 73 71.46 -14.28 18.41
CA PRO A 73 70.50 -14.92 19.30
C PRO A 73 69.11 -14.93 18.66
N GLU A 74 68.41 -16.07 18.76
CA GLU A 74 67.02 -16.21 18.33
C GLU A 74 66.14 -15.07 18.88
N PRO A 75 65.31 -14.43 18.03
CA PRO A 75 64.40 -13.42 18.51
C PRO A 75 63.30 -14.09 19.34
N GLU A 76 63.16 -13.73 20.61
CA GLU A 76 62.07 -14.14 21.48
C GLU A 76 60.71 -13.92 20.78
N PRO A 77 59.76 -14.86 20.93
CA PRO A 77 58.41 -14.71 20.34
C PRO A 77 57.73 -13.49 20.93
N ARG A 78 57.54 -12.44 20.13
CA ARG A 78 56.76 -11.26 20.50
C ARG A 78 55.39 -11.70 20.96
N ARG A 79 55.11 -11.63 22.24
CA ARG A 79 53.77 -11.78 22.85
C ARG A 79 52.84 -10.79 22.14
N LYS A 80 52.04 -11.29 21.19
CA LYS A 80 50.98 -10.50 20.55
C LYS A 80 50.03 -10.00 21.63
N SER A 81 50.08 -8.72 21.89
CA SER A 81 49.32 -8.04 22.91
C SER A 81 47.82 -8.39 22.75
N ARG A 82 47.27 -9.08 23.75
CA ARG A 82 45.82 -9.38 23.85
C ARG A 82 44.99 -8.11 23.76
N VAL A 83 45.51 -6.97 24.18
CA VAL A 83 44.88 -5.65 24.10
C VAL A 83 44.50 -5.25 22.67
N LYS A 84 45.40 -5.47 21.66
CA LYS A 84 45.07 -5.16 20.26
C LYS A 84 43.89 -6.00 19.73
N ARG A 85 43.78 -7.25 20.14
CA ARG A 85 42.62 -8.10 19.75
C ARG A 85 41.28 -7.60 20.37
N TRP A 86 41.31 -7.12 21.62
CA TRP A 86 40.11 -6.54 22.26
C TRP A 86 39.72 -5.21 21.69
N VAL A 87 40.70 -4.35 21.31
CA VAL A 87 40.46 -3.08 20.64
C VAL A 87 39.84 -3.30 19.23
N ILE A 88 40.40 -4.23 18.45
CA ILE A 88 39.82 -4.54 17.13
C ILE A 88 38.42 -5.15 17.26
N ALA A 89 38.22 -6.06 18.20
CA ALA A 89 36.89 -6.61 18.44
C ALA A 89 35.89 -5.55 18.92
N GLY A 90 36.30 -4.63 19.80
CA GLY A 90 35.47 -3.51 20.27
C GLY A 90 35.11 -2.54 19.15
N VAL A 91 36.05 -2.18 18.30
CA VAL A 91 35.81 -1.31 17.13
C VAL A 91 34.89 -1.98 16.11
N SER A 92 35.07 -3.31 15.88
CA SER A 92 34.20 -4.06 14.97
C SER A 92 32.76 -4.16 15.49
N VAL A 93 32.55 -4.38 16.79
CA VAL A 93 31.23 -4.40 17.41
C VAL A 93 30.57 -3.02 17.34
N LEU A 94 31.31 -1.95 17.58
CA LEU A 94 30.79 -0.58 17.46
C LEU A 94 30.47 -0.19 16.02
N ALA A 95 31.29 -0.63 15.05
CA ALA A 95 31.01 -0.39 13.62
C ALA A 95 29.79 -1.17 13.14
N LEU A 96 29.65 -2.45 13.50
CA LEU A 96 28.49 -3.27 13.18
C LEU A 96 27.24 -2.74 13.89
N GLY A 97 27.34 -2.34 15.14
CA GLY A 97 26.26 -1.71 15.90
C GLY A 97 25.83 -0.38 15.29
N GLY A 98 26.78 0.44 14.83
CA GLY A 98 26.50 1.71 14.14
C GLY A 98 25.82 1.51 12.78
N ILE A 99 26.23 0.51 11.99
CA ILE A 99 25.57 0.17 10.73
C ILE A 99 24.16 -0.37 10.99
N ALA A 100 24.00 -1.28 11.95
CA ALA A 100 22.68 -1.79 12.33
C ALA A 100 21.75 -0.68 12.82
N ALA A 101 22.25 0.21 13.69
CA ALA A 101 21.49 1.36 14.15
C ALA A 101 21.15 2.34 13.01
N GLY A 102 22.06 2.53 12.06
CA GLY A 102 21.82 3.35 10.86
C GLY A 102 20.73 2.75 9.97
N VAL A 103 20.75 1.43 9.75
CA VAL A 103 19.72 0.70 8.99
C VAL A 103 18.37 0.77 9.72
N LEU A 104 18.34 0.48 11.03
CA LEU A 104 17.12 0.57 11.84
C LEU A 104 16.58 2.01 11.86
N ASN A 105 17.45 3.02 11.91
CA ASN A 105 17.06 4.42 11.85
C ASN A 105 16.55 4.84 10.45
N TYR A 106 17.17 4.34 9.39
CA TYR A 106 16.78 4.61 8.00
C TYR A 106 15.38 4.01 7.70
N TYR A 107 15.16 2.76 8.11
CA TYR A 107 13.87 2.10 7.96
C TYR A 107 12.90 2.40 9.11
N GLU A 108 13.30 3.29 10.03
CA GLU A 108 12.50 3.65 11.20
C GLU A 108 11.94 2.43 11.95
N ILE A 109 12.79 1.43 12.19
CA ILE A 109 12.44 0.23 12.97
C ILE A 109 12.68 0.52 14.48
N PRO A 110 11.80 0.06 15.40
CA PRO A 110 12.00 0.29 16.83
C PRO A 110 13.41 -0.09 17.31
N PRO A 111 14.05 0.71 18.17
CA PRO A 111 13.54 1.87 18.93
C PRO A 111 13.69 3.23 18.22
N PHE A 112 14.08 3.27 16.94
CA PHE A 112 14.38 4.50 16.20
C PHE A 112 13.15 5.07 15.45
N THR A 113 11.96 4.59 15.78
CA THR A 113 10.70 5.04 15.15
C THR A 113 10.19 6.32 15.79
N ASP A 114 9.45 7.10 14.97
CA ASP A 114 8.49 8.09 15.44
C ASP A 114 9.11 9.24 16.26
N LYS A 115 10.12 9.90 15.67
CA LYS A 115 10.84 11.03 16.29
C LYS A 115 10.04 12.33 16.33
N GLY A 116 8.84 12.36 15.72
CA GLY A 116 8.00 13.55 15.67
C GLY A 116 7.43 13.96 17.03
N ALA A 117 6.95 15.19 17.12
CA ALA A 117 6.18 15.64 18.26
C ALA A 117 4.88 14.84 18.41
N ALA A 118 4.41 14.63 19.63
CA ALA A 118 3.14 13.98 19.88
C ALA A 118 1.98 14.73 19.19
N VAL A 119 1.11 14.03 18.50
CA VAL A 119 -0.09 14.58 17.85
C VAL A 119 -1.33 14.03 18.53
N SER A 120 -2.24 14.93 18.86
CA SER A 120 -3.58 14.57 19.35
C SER A 120 -4.62 15.03 18.34
N PHE A 121 -5.46 14.13 17.89
CA PHE A 121 -6.59 14.40 16.99
C PHE A 121 -7.85 14.86 17.74
N GLY A 122 -7.68 15.59 18.80
CA GLY A 122 -8.71 16.09 19.71
C GLY A 122 -8.77 15.26 20.99
N LYS A 123 -8.76 15.96 22.13
CA LYS A 123 -9.14 15.31 23.40
C LYS A 123 -10.62 14.93 23.27
N PRO A 124 -11.02 13.73 23.77
CA PRO A 124 -12.40 13.55 24.14
C PRO A 124 -12.81 14.76 25.00
N PRO A 125 -14.03 15.30 24.88
CA PRO A 125 -14.47 16.39 25.72
C PRO A 125 -14.09 16.04 27.16
N ALA A 126 -13.37 16.95 27.85
CA ALA A 126 -12.91 16.73 29.21
C ALA A 126 -14.12 16.61 30.14
N GLY A 127 -14.66 15.42 30.22
CA GLY A 127 -15.48 14.93 31.31
C GLY A 127 -14.51 14.51 32.40
N GLY A 128 -14.54 15.19 33.55
CA GLY A 128 -13.67 14.97 34.66
C GLY A 128 -13.60 13.48 35.05
N GLU A 129 -12.43 13.06 35.51
CA GLU A 129 -12.20 11.77 36.13
C GLU A 129 -13.23 11.48 37.21
N LYS A 130 -14.31 10.86 36.81
CA LYS A 130 -15.15 10.04 37.70
C LYS A 130 -15.22 8.67 37.05
N LYS A 131 -14.50 7.70 37.64
CA LYS A 131 -14.77 6.28 37.41
C LYS A 131 -16.26 6.03 37.61
N GLY A 132 -17.00 5.82 36.52
CA GLY A 132 -18.38 5.36 36.65
C GLY A 132 -19.35 5.69 35.52
N ASP A 133 -19.18 6.77 34.76
CA ASP A 133 -20.16 7.10 33.70
C ASP A 133 -19.45 7.30 32.36
N THR A 134 -19.36 6.23 31.58
CA THR A 134 -19.18 6.36 30.13
C THR A 134 -20.45 7.07 29.63
N PRO A 135 -20.37 8.25 28.97
CA PRO A 135 -21.56 8.89 28.41
C PRO A 135 -22.22 7.87 27.47
N GLN A 136 -23.40 7.39 27.85
CA GLN A 136 -24.17 6.51 26.97
C GLN A 136 -24.55 7.32 25.74
N GLN A 137 -23.92 7.04 24.62
CA GLN A 137 -24.28 7.61 23.35
C GLN A 137 -25.72 7.17 23.03
N PRO A 138 -26.60 8.06 22.55
CA PRO A 138 -27.96 7.68 22.16
C PRO A 138 -27.90 6.50 21.20
N ALA A 139 -28.76 5.50 21.39
CA ALA A 139 -28.80 4.31 20.51
C ALA A 139 -29.03 4.67 19.03
N SER A 140 -29.67 5.82 18.77
CA SER A 140 -29.96 6.37 17.45
C SER A 140 -28.79 7.11 16.79
N SER A 141 -27.69 7.40 17.52
CA SER A 141 -26.56 8.12 16.93
C SER A 141 -25.85 7.29 15.87
N LYS A 142 -25.61 7.88 14.71
CA LYS A 142 -24.83 7.29 13.62
C LYS A 142 -23.32 7.46 13.81
N MET A 143 -22.90 8.34 14.73
CA MET A 143 -21.52 8.56 15.10
C MET A 143 -21.06 7.49 16.11
N LEU A 144 -19.82 7.05 15.99
CA LEU A 144 -19.08 6.29 17.00
C LEU A 144 -18.03 7.20 17.63
N MET A 145 -18.13 7.41 18.95
CA MET A 145 -17.09 8.10 19.72
C MET A 145 -15.84 7.24 19.84
N PRO A 146 -14.64 7.85 19.99
CA PRO A 146 -13.42 7.10 20.25
C PRO A 146 -13.58 6.14 21.41
N THR A 147 -13.30 4.86 21.18
CA THR A 147 -13.50 3.79 22.18
C THR A 147 -12.29 3.57 23.07
N GLY A 148 -11.11 4.15 22.69
CA GLY A 148 -9.85 3.90 23.35
C GLY A 148 -9.33 2.46 23.24
N PRO A 149 -8.15 2.16 23.76
CA PRO A 149 -7.21 3.12 24.32
C PRO A 149 -6.62 4.07 23.28
N ALA A 150 -6.21 5.27 23.71
CA ALA A 150 -5.53 6.21 22.85
C ALA A 150 -4.17 5.67 22.39
N ALA A 151 -3.91 5.72 21.08
CA ALA A 151 -2.62 5.37 20.51
C ALA A 151 -1.63 6.56 20.62
N ASP A 152 -0.34 6.25 20.74
CA ASP A 152 0.71 7.25 20.72
C ASP A 152 1.04 7.64 19.27
N PHE A 153 0.41 8.71 18.79
CA PHE A 153 0.68 9.27 17.46
C PHE A 153 1.80 10.29 17.51
N LYS A 154 2.74 10.17 16.57
CA LYS A 154 3.82 11.14 16.34
C LYS A 154 3.60 11.86 15.02
N ASN A 155 3.93 13.13 14.95
CA ASN A 155 3.88 13.91 13.72
C ASN A 155 4.89 13.35 12.70
N SER A 156 4.40 12.82 11.59
CA SER A 156 5.24 12.42 10.46
C SER A 156 5.51 13.60 9.54
N MET A 157 4.46 14.39 9.26
CA MET A 157 4.57 15.64 8.50
C MET A 157 3.40 16.57 8.76
N THR A 158 3.62 17.87 8.50
CA THR A 158 2.58 18.90 8.56
C THR A 158 2.29 19.40 7.15
N LEU A 159 1.02 19.44 6.76
CA LEU A 159 0.59 19.94 5.47
C LEU A 159 0.47 21.47 5.46
N PRO A 160 0.40 22.10 4.26
CA PRO A 160 0.27 23.56 4.16
C PRO A 160 -0.97 24.15 4.83
N ASP A 161 -2.04 23.38 4.97
CA ASP A 161 -3.29 23.78 5.62
C ASP A 161 -3.23 23.65 7.17
N GLY A 162 -2.07 23.26 7.71
CA GLY A 162 -1.84 23.06 9.14
C GLY A 162 -2.29 21.69 9.67
N THR A 163 -2.88 20.84 8.85
CA THR A 163 -3.21 19.45 9.25
C THR A 163 -1.96 18.58 9.33
N HIS A 164 -2.05 17.47 10.07
CA HIS A 164 -0.93 16.57 10.29
C HIS A 164 -1.18 15.19 9.73
N VAL A 165 -0.18 14.61 9.07
CA VAL A 165 -0.08 13.17 8.91
C VAL A 165 0.70 12.66 10.11
N ALA A 166 0.04 11.88 10.94
CA ALA A 166 0.63 11.29 12.11
C ALA A 166 0.84 9.79 11.93
N VAL A 167 1.82 9.23 12.65
CA VAL A 167 2.18 7.81 12.57
C VAL A 167 2.15 7.18 13.95
N THR A 168 1.72 5.93 14.01
CA THR A 168 1.84 5.07 15.19
C THR A 168 2.26 3.66 14.78
N THR A 169 2.86 2.92 15.71
CA THR A 169 3.12 1.50 15.53
C THR A 169 2.00 0.71 16.23
N LEU A 170 1.19 0.06 15.42
CA LEU A 170 0.09 -0.78 15.89
C LEU A 170 0.57 -2.20 16.14
N ASP A 171 0.31 -2.71 17.34
CA ASP A 171 0.44 -4.13 17.70
C ASP A 171 -0.92 -4.79 17.47
N GLY A 172 -1.12 -5.37 16.28
CA GLY A 172 -2.38 -5.97 15.84
C GLY A 172 -2.67 -7.26 16.58
N LYS A 173 -3.58 -7.20 17.54
CA LYS A 173 -3.90 -8.34 18.42
C LYS A 173 -4.63 -9.46 17.72
N LYS A 174 -5.35 -9.16 16.64
CA LYS A 174 -6.13 -10.14 15.87
C LYS A 174 -5.28 -10.80 14.77
N SER A 175 -4.48 -9.99 14.08
CA SER A 175 -3.57 -10.47 13.02
C SER A 175 -2.29 -11.10 13.58
N GLY A 176 -1.86 -10.71 14.79
CA GLY A 176 -0.54 -11.02 15.32
C GLY A 176 0.59 -10.25 14.65
N PHE A 177 0.25 -9.29 13.77
CA PHE A 177 1.22 -8.49 13.05
C PHE A 177 1.44 -7.13 13.74
N LYS A 178 2.70 -6.69 13.77
CA LYS A 178 3.08 -5.38 14.29
C LYS A 178 3.63 -4.52 13.15
N GLY A 179 2.97 -3.39 12.88
CA GLY A 179 3.33 -2.52 11.77
C GLY A 179 2.95 -1.07 11.97
N LYS A 180 3.42 -0.22 11.07
CA LYS A 180 3.09 1.21 11.08
C LYS A 180 1.74 1.48 10.42
N VAL A 181 1.05 2.46 10.99
CA VAL A 181 -0.16 3.06 10.41
C VAL A 181 0.00 4.57 10.47
N TRP A 182 -0.02 5.23 9.32
CA TRP A 182 -0.15 6.67 9.23
C TRP A 182 -1.63 7.05 9.17
N VAL A 183 -1.99 8.15 9.80
CA VAL A 183 -3.36 8.66 9.78
C VAL A 183 -3.34 10.15 9.50
N TRP A 184 -4.27 10.59 8.68
CA TRP A 184 -4.57 11.99 8.45
C TRP A 184 -6.07 12.23 8.66
N ALA A 185 -6.40 13.30 9.37
CA ALA A 185 -7.78 13.78 9.50
C ALA A 185 -7.90 15.15 8.80
N PRO A 186 -8.99 15.39 8.05
CA PRO A 186 -9.21 16.65 7.36
C PRO A 186 -9.43 17.78 8.38
N LYS A 187 -9.20 19.03 7.97
CA LYS A 187 -9.36 20.20 8.85
C LYS A 187 -10.73 20.31 9.51
N GLU A 188 -11.76 19.84 8.82
CA GLU A 188 -13.15 19.77 9.29
C GLU A 188 -13.30 18.93 10.56
N TYR A 189 -12.40 17.96 10.78
CA TYR A 189 -12.44 17.11 11.97
C TYR A 189 -12.29 17.91 13.27
N ASN A 190 -11.51 19.00 13.23
CA ASN A 190 -11.29 19.90 14.37
C ASN A 190 -12.16 21.16 14.32
N ASP A 191 -13.00 21.33 13.30
CA ASP A 191 -13.94 22.46 13.23
C ASP A 191 -15.04 22.27 14.28
N PRO A 192 -15.32 23.30 15.13
CA PRO A 192 -16.38 23.26 16.13
C PRO A 192 -17.75 22.88 15.57
N LYS A 193 -18.04 23.22 14.30
CA LYS A 193 -19.25 22.83 13.60
C LYS A 193 -19.45 21.31 13.55
N PHE A 194 -18.36 20.55 13.50
CA PHE A 194 -18.37 19.09 13.42
C PHE A 194 -17.97 18.40 14.72
N ALA A 195 -17.97 19.12 15.86
CA ALA A 195 -17.53 18.56 17.14
C ALA A 195 -18.34 17.32 17.58
N LYS A 196 -19.58 17.19 17.10
CA LYS A 196 -20.47 16.06 17.36
C LYS A 196 -20.71 15.18 16.13
N SER A 197 -19.80 15.22 15.16
CA SER A 197 -19.96 14.45 13.92
C SER A 197 -18.94 13.32 13.82
N GLY A 198 -19.41 12.16 13.35
CA GLY A 198 -18.60 11.01 12.94
C GLY A 198 -18.19 11.14 11.48
N PHE A 199 -16.92 10.97 11.21
CA PHE A 199 -16.34 11.12 9.87
C PHE A 199 -16.25 9.80 9.14
N PRO A 200 -16.37 9.78 7.81
CA PRO A 200 -16.10 8.60 7.03
C PRO A 200 -14.58 8.31 7.01
N VAL A 201 -14.24 7.05 6.85
CA VAL A 201 -12.87 6.54 6.85
C VAL A 201 -12.57 5.91 5.51
N MET A 202 -11.39 6.21 4.98
CA MET A 202 -10.83 5.55 3.81
C MET A 202 -9.47 4.93 4.16
N ILE A 203 -9.39 3.60 4.03
CA ILE A 203 -8.14 2.88 4.23
C ILE A 203 -7.41 2.88 2.89
N ALA A 204 -6.25 3.58 2.83
CA ALA A 204 -5.48 3.78 1.61
C ALA A 204 -4.29 2.82 1.56
N LEU A 205 -4.29 1.93 0.56
CA LEU A 205 -3.32 0.85 0.41
C LEU A 205 -2.36 1.13 -0.74
N PRO A 206 -1.04 1.04 -0.52
CA PRO A 206 -0.05 1.26 -1.57
C PRO A 206 0.02 0.08 -2.53
N GLY A 207 0.59 0.30 -3.70
CA GLY A 207 1.00 -0.78 -4.61
C GLY A 207 2.39 -1.32 -4.27
N GLY A 208 2.78 -2.37 -4.96
CA GLY A 208 4.05 -3.05 -4.76
C GLY A 208 4.17 -3.68 -3.37
N ALA A 209 5.37 -3.67 -2.80
CA ALA A 209 5.63 -4.23 -1.48
C ALA A 209 4.86 -3.54 -0.36
N GLY A 210 4.67 -2.21 -0.44
CA GLY A 210 3.96 -1.46 0.61
C GLY A 210 4.58 -1.65 2.00
N TYR A 211 5.90 -1.77 2.06
CA TYR A 211 6.72 -1.93 3.25
C TYR A 211 8.10 -1.28 3.02
N PRO A 212 8.71 -0.66 4.01
CA PRO A 212 8.27 -0.44 5.41
C PRO A 212 7.34 0.77 5.58
N SER A 213 6.97 1.41 4.48
CA SER A 213 6.14 2.62 4.48
C SER A 213 4.95 2.49 3.52
N ASN A 214 4.03 3.42 3.65
CA ASN A 214 2.91 3.59 2.75
C ASN A 214 3.07 4.94 2.02
N TYR A 215 3.30 4.93 0.71
CA TYR A 215 3.59 6.16 -0.04
C TYR A 215 2.43 7.16 -0.09
N TRP A 216 1.19 6.73 0.22
CA TRP A 216 0.07 7.66 0.32
C TRP A 216 0.21 8.66 1.46
N MET A 217 1.08 8.38 2.44
CA MET A 217 1.37 9.31 3.53
C MET A 217 2.14 10.56 3.07
N GLY A 218 2.85 10.47 1.92
CA GLY A 218 3.70 11.54 1.42
C GLY A 218 2.94 12.71 0.80
N THR A 219 3.59 13.87 0.73
CA THR A 219 3.03 15.09 0.14
C THR A 219 3.22 15.18 -1.37
N ASP A 220 4.12 14.39 -1.94
CA ASP A 220 4.48 14.40 -3.36
C ASP A 220 3.34 13.92 -4.27
N LEU A 221 2.47 13.06 -3.77
CA LEU A 221 1.26 12.61 -4.46
C LEU A 221 0.05 13.50 -4.19
N GLY A 222 0.06 14.26 -3.09
CA GLY A 222 -0.97 15.22 -2.75
C GLY A 222 -2.35 14.62 -2.51
N LEU A 223 -2.46 13.37 -2.03
CA LEU A 223 -3.75 12.71 -1.80
C LEU A 223 -4.60 13.46 -0.79
N GLN A 224 -4.00 13.86 0.35
CA GLN A 224 -4.68 14.57 1.44
C GLN A 224 -5.21 15.93 0.97
N THR A 225 -4.37 16.70 0.31
CA THR A 225 -4.73 18.02 -0.24
C THR A 225 -5.77 17.89 -1.36
N SER A 226 -5.72 16.81 -2.15
CA SER A 226 -6.71 16.52 -3.19
C SER A 226 -8.07 16.21 -2.57
N ILE A 227 -8.14 15.37 -1.53
CA ILE A 227 -9.40 15.07 -0.82
C ILE A 227 -9.98 16.34 -0.19
N ALA A 228 -9.16 17.17 0.47
CA ALA A 228 -9.59 18.44 1.04
C ALA A 228 -10.16 19.38 -0.05
N LYS A 229 -9.49 19.49 -1.20
CA LYS A 229 -9.98 20.24 -2.35
C LYS A 229 -11.29 19.68 -2.90
N TRP A 230 -11.34 18.39 -3.16
CA TRP A 230 -12.56 17.74 -3.70
C TRP A 230 -13.74 17.83 -2.75
N TYR A 231 -13.50 17.81 -1.43
CA TYR A 231 -14.55 18.07 -0.46
C TYR A 231 -15.09 19.51 -0.58
N THR A 232 -14.21 20.50 -0.68
CA THR A 232 -14.60 21.90 -0.87
C THR A 232 -15.38 22.10 -2.19
N GLU A 233 -15.04 21.33 -3.22
CA GLU A 233 -15.73 21.32 -4.53
C GLU A 233 -17.03 20.49 -4.52
N GLY A 234 -17.41 19.87 -3.40
CA GLY A 234 -18.59 19.00 -3.31
C GLY A 234 -18.46 17.64 -4.02
N LYS A 235 -17.24 17.26 -4.41
CA LYS A 235 -16.93 16.02 -5.14
C LYS A 235 -16.62 14.83 -4.20
N SER A 236 -16.16 15.11 -2.99
CA SER A 236 -15.72 14.10 -2.02
C SER A 236 -16.41 14.28 -0.67
N LYS A 237 -16.41 13.23 0.14
CA LYS A 237 -16.60 13.33 1.58
C LYS A 237 -15.29 13.74 2.25
N PRO A 238 -15.31 14.33 3.46
CA PRO A 238 -14.10 14.66 4.22
C PRO A 238 -13.61 13.40 4.95
N PHE A 239 -12.95 12.50 4.22
CA PHE A 239 -12.48 11.24 4.75
C PHE A 239 -11.33 11.40 5.74
N ILE A 240 -11.34 10.66 6.83
CA ILE A 240 -10.14 10.30 7.58
C ILE A 240 -9.39 9.27 6.75
N LEU A 241 -8.10 9.47 6.50
CA LEU A 241 -7.24 8.50 5.82
C LEU A 241 -6.48 7.66 6.82
N ALA A 242 -6.60 6.34 6.73
CA ALA A 242 -5.72 5.39 7.40
C ALA A 242 -4.83 4.72 6.36
N MET A 243 -3.52 4.80 6.54
CA MET A 243 -2.51 4.39 5.56
C MET A 243 -1.56 3.36 6.20
N PRO A 244 -2.01 2.10 6.38
CA PRO A 244 -1.18 1.06 6.98
C PRO A 244 -0.10 0.56 6.01
N VAL A 245 0.96 -0.07 6.53
CA VAL A 245 1.79 -0.96 5.72
C VAL A 245 0.95 -2.10 5.17
N LEU A 246 1.24 -2.51 3.93
CA LEU A 246 0.45 -3.54 3.22
C LEU A 246 1.03 -4.94 3.41
N ASN A 247 2.35 -5.06 3.40
CA ASN A 247 3.07 -6.33 3.52
C ASN A 247 3.91 -6.37 4.79
N PRO A 248 4.24 -7.55 5.32
CA PRO A 248 4.99 -7.69 6.57
C PRO A 248 6.51 -7.54 6.39
N ALA A 249 7.01 -7.52 5.16
CA ALA A 249 8.43 -7.45 4.85
C ALA A 249 8.67 -6.79 3.48
N PRO A 250 9.92 -6.36 3.18
CA PRO A 250 10.29 -5.90 1.84
C PRO A 250 10.10 -7.00 0.79
N ASP A 251 9.78 -6.57 -0.43
CA ASP A 251 9.81 -7.45 -1.59
C ASP A 251 11.24 -7.56 -2.12
N ASP A 252 12.05 -8.38 -1.49
CA ASP A 252 13.42 -8.67 -1.92
C ASP A 252 13.53 -9.84 -2.90
N LYS A 253 12.42 -10.61 -3.09
CA LYS A 253 12.36 -11.82 -3.93
C LYS A 253 11.11 -11.91 -4.80
N GLY A 254 10.39 -10.84 -5.03
CA GLY A 254 9.11 -10.86 -5.75
C GLY A 254 8.00 -11.60 -4.99
N ILE A 255 8.06 -11.61 -3.66
CA ILE A 255 7.07 -12.25 -2.81
C ILE A 255 6.11 -11.19 -2.28
N TYR A 256 4.83 -11.35 -2.58
CA TYR A 256 3.74 -10.48 -2.10
C TYR A 256 2.76 -11.29 -1.25
N TRP A 257 2.12 -10.62 -0.29
CA TRP A 257 1.12 -11.24 0.59
C TRP A 257 -0.31 -10.90 0.19
N ASP A 258 -0.54 -10.22 -0.93
CA ASP A 258 -1.84 -9.82 -1.47
C ASP A 258 -2.78 -9.13 -0.47
N GLY A 259 -2.26 -8.62 0.66
CA GLY A 259 -3.10 -8.17 1.76
C GLY A 259 -4.07 -9.26 2.21
N SER A 260 -3.63 -10.52 2.28
CA SER A 260 -4.44 -11.71 2.55
C SER A 260 -3.94 -12.48 3.77
N ASP A 261 -4.84 -13.28 4.37
CA ASP A 261 -4.47 -14.29 5.36
C ASP A 261 -4.10 -15.57 4.61
N ILE A 262 -2.85 -15.62 4.14
CA ILE A 262 -2.30 -16.82 3.51
C ILE A 262 -1.85 -17.79 4.60
N PRO A 263 -2.15 -19.09 4.53
CA PRO A 263 -1.69 -20.06 5.52
C PRO A 263 -0.19 -19.98 5.77
N ASP A 264 0.23 -20.14 7.03
CA ASP A 264 1.62 -20.07 7.49
C ASP A 264 2.31 -18.71 7.28
N GLN A 265 1.55 -17.66 6.93
CA GLN A 265 2.01 -16.29 6.75
C GLN A 265 1.38 -15.35 7.79
N PRO A 266 1.95 -14.14 8.01
CA PRO A 266 1.27 -13.09 8.77
C PRO A 266 -0.12 -12.79 8.20
N LYS A 267 -1.11 -12.62 9.07
CA LYS A 267 -2.52 -12.44 8.69
C LYS A 267 -2.79 -11.02 8.19
N MET A 268 -2.33 -10.70 6.98
CA MET A 268 -2.42 -9.34 6.44
C MET A 268 -3.86 -8.94 6.09
N GLY A 269 -4.73 -9.87 5.74
CA GLY A 269 -6.16 -9.60 5.55
C GLY A 269 -6.83 -9.17 6.87
N THR A 270 -6.58 -9.88 7.95
CA THR A 270 -7.05 -9.52 9.31
C THR A 270 -6.46 -8.18 9.77
N TRP A 271 -5.18 -7.93 9.50
CA TRP A 271 -4.54 -6.63 9.76
C TRP A 271 -5.32 -5.47 9.14
N LEU A 272 -5.64 -5.57 7.84
CA LEU A 272 -6.30 -4.51 7.09
C LEU A 272 -7.79 -4.35 7.42
N THR A 273 -8.48 -5.45 7.78
CA THR A 273 -9.95 -5.46 7.93
C THR A 273 -10.43 -5.48 9.38
N GLU A 274 -9.51 -5.68 10.34
CA GLU A 274 -9.82 -5.73 11.77
C GLU A 274 -8.94 -4.78 12.59
N ASP A 275 -7.61 -5.01 12.65
CA ASP A 275 -6.75 -4.26 13.57
C ASP A 275 -6.66 -2.77 13.18
N VAL A 276 -6.52 -2.45 11.89
CA VAL A 276 -6.47 -1.06 11.40
C VAL A 276 -7.80 -0.33 11.63
N PRO A 277 -8.97 -0.88 11.29
CA PRO A 277 -10.25 -0.30 11.68
C PRO A 277 -10.42 -0.10 13.18
N ASP A 278 -9.98 -1.04 14.01
CA ASP A 278 -10.06 -0.93 15.46
C ASP A 278 -9.19 0.22 15.99
N LEU A 279 -7.97 0.40 15.45
CA LEU A 279 -7.12 1.56 15.76
C LEU A 279 -7.85 2.88 15.45
N VAL A 280 -8.47 2.97 14.28
CA VAL A 280 -9.18 4.19 13.88
C VAL A 280 -10.38 4.44 14.79
N LYS A 281 -11.20 3.43 15.06
CA LYS A 281 -12.35 3.53 15.98
C LYS A 281 -11.95 3.87 17.41
N ALA A 282 -10.78 3.40 17.85
CA ALA A 282 -10.27 3.70 19.18
C ALA A 282 -9.88 5.17 19.36
N ASN A 283 -9.51 5.86 18.27
CA ASN A 283 -8.88 7.17 18.34
C ASN A 283 -9.66 8.30 17.67
N PHE A 284 -10.65 7.99 16.82
CA PHE A 284 -11.35 8.98 16.01
C PHE A 284 -12.87 8.85 16.13
N ARG A 285 -13.56 9.99 16.00
CA ARG A 285 -15.02 10.02 15.79
C ARG A 285 -15.30 9.54 14.36
N THR A 286 -15.93 8.39 14.22
CA THR A 286 -16.20 7.77 12.92
C THR A 286 -17.69 7.56 12.71
N VAL A 287 -18.09 7.34 11.47
CA VAL A 287 -19.40 6.76 11.16
C VAL A 287 -19.44 5.35 11.70
N LYS A 288 -20.51 5.01 12.44
CA LYS A 288 -20.66 3.71 13.12
C LYS A 288 -20.89 2.57 12.15
N SER A 289 -21.70 2.79 11.12
CA SER A 289 -22.08 1.77 10.13
C SER A 289 -21.01 1.59 9.05
N ARG A 290 -21.11 0.48 8.31
CA ARG A 290 -20.31 0.23 7.10
C ARG A 290 -20.39 1.37 6.07
N ASP A 291 -21.43 2.16 6.13
CA ASP A 291 -21.69 3.24 5.16
C ASP A 291 -20.66 4.40 5.27
N GLY A 292 -19.90 4.45 6.35
CA GLY A 292 -18.78 5.35 6.52
C GLY A 292 -17.40 4.74 6.22
N TRP A 293 -17.29 3.50 5.73
CA TRP A 293 -16.02 2.81 5.59
C TRP A 293 -15.74 2.38 4.17
N ALA A 294 -14.60 2.82 3.64
CA ALA A 294 -14.15 2.50 2.29
C ALA A 294 -12.67 2.14 2.25
N PHE A 295 -12.27 1.51 1.17
CA PHE A 295 -10.87 1.34 0.78
C PHE A 295 -10.54 2.19 -0.44
N MET A 296 -9.26 2.49 -0.60
CA MET A 296 -8.66 2.86 -1.87
C MET A 296 -7.29 2.20 -2.00
N GLY A 297 -6.83 2.01 -3.19
CA GLY A 297 -5.48 1.49 -3.40
C GLY A 297 -5.09 1.40 -4.87
N SER A 298 -3.81 1.18 -5.13
CA SER A 298 -3.32 0.93 -6.48
C SER A 298 -2.61 -0.41 -6.57
N SER A 299 -2.68 -1.06 -7.74
CA SER A 299 -2.02 -2.35 -7.99
C SER A 299 -2.41 -3.38 -6.91
N THR A 300 -1.45 -4.01 -6.24
CA THR A 300 -1.67 -4.92 -5.10
C THR A 300 -2.59 -4.32 -4.02
N GLY A 301 -2.43 -3.02 -3.70
CA GLY A 301 -3.33 -2.34 -2.75
C GLY A 301 -4.75 -2.17 -3.29
N GLY A 302 -4.89 -1.95 -4.60
CA GLY A 302 -6.19 -1.94 -5.29
C GLY A 302 -6.88 -3.30 -5.23
N PHE A 303 -6.13 -4.38 -5.47
CA PHE A 303 -6.59 -5.76 -5.30
C PHE A 303 -7.01 -6.04 -3.85
N ALA A 304 -6.17 -5.71 -2.87
CA ALA A 304 -6.45 -5.94 -1.46
C ALA A 304 -7.72 -5.22 -0.99
N GLY A 305 -7.91 -3.95 -1.40
CA GLY A 305 -9.12 -3.19 -1.10
C GLY A 305 -10.38 -3.74 -1.78
N LEU A 306 -10.28 -4.12 -3.06
CA LEU A 306 -11.36 -4.75 -3.83
C LEU A 306 -11.83 -6.04 -3.15
N LYS A 307 -10.89 -6.91 -2.83
CA LYS A 307 -11.14 -8.16 -2.10
C LYS A 307 -11.76 -7.90 -0.73
N ALA A 308 -11.22 -6.94 0.04
CA ALA A 308 -11.72 -6.63 1.38
C ALA A 308 -13.20 -6.23 1.37
N VAL A 309 -13.62 -5.37 0.44
CA VAL A 309 -15.02 -4.93 0.31
C VAL A 309 -15.93 -6.07 -0.12
N LEU A 310 -15.51 -6.91 -1.06
CA LEU A 310 -16.31 -8.06 -1.53
C LEU A 310 -16.41 -9.17 -0.46
N LYS A 311 -15.38 -9.37 0.34
CA LYS A 311 -15.32 -10.40 1.38
C LYS A 311 -16.05 -9.97 2.66
N HIS A 312 -16.00 -8.68 3.00
CA HIS A 312 -16.59 -8.09 4.20
C HIS A 312 -17.57 -6.95 3.88
N PRO A 313 -18.63 -7.22 3.09
CA PRO A 313 -19.60 -6.20 2.69
C PRO A 313 -20.47 -5.71 3.85
N ASP A 314 -20.41 -6.38 4.99
CA ASP A 314 -21.01 -5.96 6.26
C ASP A 314 -20.20 -4.88 6.99
N LYS A 315 -18.91 -4.72 6.67
CA LYS A 315 -17.96 -3.78 7.31
C LYS A 315 -17.59 -2.61 6.40
N PHE A 316 -17.53 -2.84 5.09
CA PHE A 316 -17.05 -1.87 4.09
C PHE A 316 -18.04 -1.73 2.96
N LYS A 317 -18.26 -0.51 2.49
CA LYS A 317 -19.25 -0.21 1.45
C LYS A 317 -18.63 -0.01 0.08
N ALA A 318 -17.46 0.59 0.00
CA ALA A 318 -16.92 1.03 -1.28
C ALA A 318 -15.40 0.86 -1.37
N VAL A 319 -14.90 0.81 -2.62
CA VAL A 319 -13.47 0.84 -2.92
C VAL A 319 -13.19 1.68 -4.16
N ILE A 320 -12.04 2.36 -4.17
CA ILE A 320 -11.40 2.89 -5.38
C ILE A 320 -10.19 2.01 -5.69
N ALA A 321 -10.29 1.20 -6.74
CA ALA A 321 -9.25 0.28 -7.18
C ALA A 321 -8.56 0.83 -8.43
N SER A 322 -7.31 1.27 -8.28
CA SER A 322 -6.52 1.90 -9.34
C SER A 322 -5.53 0.89 -9.92
N GLY A 323 -5.71 0.51 -11.19
CA GLY A 323 -4.89 -0.49 -11.86
C GLY A 323 -4.79 -1.82 -11.08
N PRO A 324 -5.89 -2.38 -10.55
CA PRO A 324 -5.82 -3.54 -9.67
C PRO A 324 -5.59 -4.83 -10.44
N ASP A 325 -4.98 -5.80 -9.78
CA ASP A 325 -5.16 -7.20 -10.14
C ASP A 325 -6.59 -7.64 -9.78
N ILE A 326 -7.13 -8.61 -10.52
CA ILE A 326 -8.51 -9.09 -10.32
C ILE A 326 -8.56 -10.47 -9.69
N VAL A 327 -7.43 -11.16 -9.70
CA VAL A 327 -7.27 -12.49 -9.11
C VAL A 327 -6.05 -12.55 -8.21
N PRO A 328 -6.03 -13.42 -7.18
CA PRO A 328 -4.85 -13.61 -6.34
C PRO A 328 -3.68 -14.17 -7.17
N ASP A 329 -2.53 -13.53 -7.15
CA ASP A 329 -1.36 -13.87 -7.97
C ASP A 329 -0.09 -14.17 -7.16
N SER A 330 -0.12 -14.01 -5.84
CA SER A 330 1.01 -14.31 -4.97
C SER A 330 1.49 -15.75 -5.13
N SER A 331 2.81 -15.92 -5.22
CA SER A 331 3.44 -17.25 -5.22
C SER A 331 3.23 -18.02 -3.91
N LEU A 332 2.90 -17.33 -2.83
CA LEU A 332 2.62 -17.92 -1.51
C LEU A 332 1.33 -18.75 -1.49
N TRP A 333 0.47 -18.60 -2.48
CA TRP A 333 -0.74 -19.43 -2.62
C TRP A 333 -0.47 -20.87 -3.06
N LYS A 334 0.78 -21.23 -3.40
CA LYS A 334 1.11 -22.58 -3.84
C LYS A 334 0.73 -23.62 -2.78
N GLY A 335 -0.13 -24.54 -3.12
CA GLY A 335 -0.64 -25.58 -2.20
C GLY A 335 -1.84 -25.15 -1.36
N HIS A 336 -2.36 -23.93 -1.55
CA HIS A 336 -3.49 -23.35 -0.79
C HIS A 336 -4.62 -22.92 -1.74
N ASP A 337 -4.98 -23.78 -2.72
CA ASP A 337 -5.94 -23.44 -3.78
C ASP A 337 -7.33 -23.10 -3.24
N LYS A 338 -7.76 -23.75 -2.15
CA LYS A 338 -9.04 -23.45 -1.51
C LYS A 338 -9.05 -22.06 -0.91
N GLU A 339 -8.06 -21.73 -0.08
CA GLU A 339 -7.92 -20.42 0.55
C GLU A 339 -7.68 -19.32 -0.49
N LYS A 340 -6.94 -19.63 -1.56
CA LYS A 340 -6.79 -18.74 -2.71
C LYS A 340 -8.13 -18.41 -3.36
N ALA A 341 -8.98 -19.40 -3.56
CA ALA A 341 -10.33 -19.21 -4.13
C ALA A 341 -11.22 -18.35 -3.20
N GLU A 342 -11.13 -18.51 -1.87
CA GLU A 342 -11.83 -17.71 -0.88
C GLU A 342 -11.36 -16.23 -0.82
N ASN A 343 -10.27 -15.91 -1.50
CA ASN A 343 -9.71 -14.57 -1.63
C ASN A 343 -9.73 -14.04 -3.07
N ASN A 344 -10.44 -14.72 -3.99
CA ASN A 344 -10.56 -14.31 -5.37
C ASN A 344 -11.75 -13.36 -5.57
N PRO A 345 -11.54 -12.09 -6.00
CA PRO A 345 -12.59 -11.12 -6.25
C PRO A 345 -13.70 -11.61 -7.20
N GLU A 346 -13.38 -12.37 -8.24
CA GLU A 346 -14.39 -12.93 -9.17
C GLU A 346 -15.34 -13.90 -8.44
N ILE A 347 -14.78 -14.79 -7.61
CA ILE A 347 -15.56 -15.74 -6.80
C ILE A 347 -16.38 -15.01 -5.74
N LEU A 348 -15.79 -14.05 -5.06
CA LEU A 348 -16.45 -13.24 -4.02
C LEU A 348 -17.60 -12.42 -4.59
N ALA A 349 -17.43 -11.79 -5.75
CA ALA A 349 -18.49 -11.03 -6.43
C ALA A 349 -19.65 -11.95 -6.82
N LYS A 350 -19.36 -13.14 -7.41
CA LYS A 350 -20.39 -14.11 -7.72
C LYS A 350 -21.17 -14.54 -6.48
N GLN A 351 -20.47 -14.91 -5.40
CA GLN A 351 -21.10 -15.31 -4.13
C GLN A 351 -21.96 -14.18 -3.52
N LEU A 352 -21.50 -12.92 -3.63
CA LEU A 352 -22.25 -11.77 -3.15
C LEU A 352 -23.56 -11.58 -3.91
N ILE A 353 -23.53 -11.75 -5.24
CA ILE A 353 -24.71 -11.70 -6.13
C ILE A 353 -25.67 -12.85 -5.79
N ASP A 354 -25.17 -14.09 -5.72
CA ASP A 354 -25.98 -15.29 -5.50
C ASP A 354 -26.74 -15.22 -4.16
N ARG A 355 -26.07 -14.75 -3.10
CA ARG A 355 -26.68 -14.60 -1.77
C ARG A 355 -27.49 -13.33 -1.57
N LYS A 356 -27.58 -12.46 -2.58
CA LYS A 356 -28.22 -11.13 -2.51
C LYS A 356 -27.74 -10.34 -1.29
N GLY A 357 -26.41 -10.27 -1.14
CA GLY A 357 -25.78 -9.58 0.02
C GLY A 357 -25.94 -8.07 -0.03
N PRO A 358 -25.30 -7.34 0.90
CA PRO A 358 -25.34 -5.87 0.93
C PRO A 358 -24.70 -5.25 -0.33
N ASP A 359 -25.23 -4.10 -0.76
CA ASP A 359 -24.68 -3.35 -1.90
C ASP A 359 -23.23 -2.94 -1.67
N VAL A 360 -22.37 -3.14 -2.65
CA VAL A 360 -20.98 -2.68 -2.68
C VAL A 360 -20.72 -1.84 -3.92
N TYR A 361 -19.86 -0.84 -3.77
CA TYR A 361 -19.57 0.15 -4.82
C TYR A 361 -18.08 0.11 -5.17
N LEU A 362 -17.80 -0.37 -6.38
CA LEU A 362 -16.46 -0.66 -6.87
C LEU A 362 -16.10 0.33 -7.97
N ALA A 363 -15.36 1.39 -7.63
CA ALA A 363 -14.85 2.35 -8.58
C ALA A 363 -13.48 1.89 -9.09
N PHE A 364 -13.37 1.62 -10.38
CA PHE A 364 -12.11 1.28 -11.02
C PHE A 364 -11.56 2.49 -11.76
N GLN A 365 -10.22 2.63 -11.77
CA GLN A 365 -9.52 3.50 -12.70
C GLN A 365 -8.27 2.80 -13.22
N VAL A 366 -8.06 2.87 -14.54
CA VAL A 366 -6.96 2.18 -15.21
C VAL A 366 -6.41 3.07 -16.32
N GLY A 367 -5.09 3.16 -16.44
CA GLY A 367 -4.44 3.81 -17.57
C GLY A 367 -4.46 2.92 -18.82
N ASP A 368 -4.73 3.50 -19.99
CA ASP A 368 -4.68 2.74 -21.26
C ASP A 368 -3.25 2.48 -21.75
N SER A 369 -2.27 3.15 -21.12
CA SER A 369 -0.84 3.03 -21.43
C SER A 369 -0.04 2.36 -20.32
N GLU A 370 -0.70 1.60 -19.43
CA GLU A 370 -0.01 0.81 -18.41
C GLU A 370 0.87 -0.29 -19.04
N ASN A 371 1.99 -0.60 -18.37
CA ASN A 371 2.93 -1.63 -18.85
C ASN A 371 2.30 -3.02 -18.88
N ASN A 372 1.50 -3.37 -17.86
CA ASN A 372 0.72 -4.60 -17.86
C ASN A 372 -0.51 -4.44 -18.76
N LYS A 373 -0.43 -4.92 -19.98
CA LYS A 373 -1.52 -4.83 -20.97
C LYS A 373 -2.76 -5.65 -20.61
N LYS A 374 -2.72 -6.47 -19.56
CA LYS A 374 -3.86 -7.29 -19.11
C LYS A 374 -4.75 -6.54 -18.12
N THR A 375 -4.21 -5.56 -17.36
CA THR A 375 -4.96 -4.88 -16.30
C THR A 375 -6.30 -4.30 -16.79
N LEU A 376 -6.31 -3.51 -17.85
CA LEU A 376 -7.55 -2.93 -18.39
C LEU A 376 -8.52 -3.99 -18.94
N PRO A 377 -8.10 -4.93 -19.79
CA PRO A 377 -8.99 -6.03 -20.23
C PRO A 377 -9.55 -6.87 -19.08
N ASP A 378 -8.76 -7.19 -18.08
CA ASP A 378 -9.20 -8.00 -16.93
C ASP A 378 -10.24 -7.24 -16.09
N VAL A 379 -10.04 -5.95 -15.83
CA VAL A 379 -11.03 -5.08 -15.16
C VAL A 379 -12.31 -4.97 -15.99
N GLN A 380 -12.20 -4.78 -17.30
CA GLN A 380 -13.37 -4.73 -18.20
C GLN A 380 -14.16 -6.05 -18.19
N LYS A 381 -13.45 -7.18 -18.22
CA LYS A 381 -14.06 -8.52 -18.12
C LYS A 381 -14.77 -8.72 -16.78
N PHE A 382 -14.14 -8.31 -15.66
CA PHE A 382 -14.77 -8.36 -14.34
C PHE A 382 -16.08 -7.55 -14.33
N ILE A 383 -16.04 -6.31 -14.82
CA ILE A 383 -17.22 -5.43 -14.89
C ILE A 383 -18.30 -6.03 -15.79
N ALA A 384 -17.97 -6.52 -16.98
CA ALA A 384 -18.92 -7.16 -17.88
C ALA A 384 -19.59 -8.39 -17.26
N THR A 385 -18.86 -9.12 -16.40
CA THR A 385 -19.34 -10.34 -15.76
C THR A 385 -20.19 -10.05 -14.53
N PHE A 386 -19.77 -9.15 -13.68
CA PHE A 386 -20.35 -8.92 -12.34
C PHE A 386 -20.92 -7.51 -12.13
N GLY A 387 -20.47 -6.53 -12.91
CA GLY A 387 -20.79 -5.13 -12.71
C GLY A 387 -22.27 -4.84 -12.92
N ASN A 388 -22.83 -4.03 -12.01
CA ASN A 388 -24.24 -3.61 -11.97
C ASN A 388 -25.22 -4.80 -11.99
N LYS A 389 -24.80 -5.93 -11.43
CA LYS A 389 -25.62 -7.13 -11.21
C LYS A 389 -25.89 -7.33 -9.72
N GLY A 390 -27.16 -7.32 -9.33
CA GLY A 390 -27.54 -7.44 -7.93
C GLY A 390 -26.86 -6.35 -7.06
N PRO A 391 -26.17 -6.74 -5.98
CA PRO A 391 -25.56 -5.79 -5.04
C PRO A 391 -24.19 -5.25 -5.49
N VAL A 392 -23.67 -5.62 -6.66
CA VAL A 392 -22.34 -5.21 -7.16
C VAL A 392 -22.49 -4.03 -8.11
N HIS A 393 -22.22 -2.80 -7.63
CA HIS A 393 -22.27 -1.57 -8.42
C HIS A 393 -20.85 -1.19 -8.86
N THR A 394 -20.66 -0.91 -10.14
CA THR A 394 -19.34 -0.62 -10.70
C THR A 394 -19.31 0.66 -11.50
N ASP A 395 -18.18 1.35 -11.45
CA ASP A 395 -17.83 2.47 -12.32
C ASP A 395 -16.39 2.26 -12.84
N LEU A 396 -16.10 2.69 -14.08
CA LEU A 396 -14.78 2.57 -14.69
C LEU A 396 -14.33 3.87 -15.32
N ARG A 397 -13.23 4.41 -14.82
CA ARG A 397 -12.48 5.51 -15.43
C ARG A 397 -11.29 4.95 -16.22
N ILE A 398 -11.30 5.04 -17.54
CA ILE A 398 -10.12 4.80 -18.37
C ILE A 398 -9.35 6.10 -18.50
N ILE A 399 -8.08 6.11 -18.11
CA ILE A 399 -7.22 7.29 -18.13
C ILE A 399 -6.41 7.27 -19.42
N LYS A 400 -6.74 8.18 -20.34
CA LYS A 400 -6.05 8.26 -21.62
C LYS A 400 -4.58 8.66 -21.46
N GLY A 401 -3.66 7.88 -22.04
CA GLY A 401 -2.21 8.02 -21.86
C GLY A 401 -1.72 7.72 -20.45
N GLY A 402 -2.60 7.24 -19.58
CA GLY A 402 -2.29 6.95 -18.18
C GLY A 402 -1.38 5.74 -18.03
N GLN A 403 -0.41 5.86 -17.14
CA GLN A 403 0.53 4.80 -16.78
C GLN A 403 0.20 4.19 -15.42
N HIS A 404 0.77 3.02 -15.12
CA HIS A 404 0.59 2.31 -13.86
C HIS A 404 1.36 2.96 -12.71
N ASN A 405 0.90 4.13 -12.25
CA ASN A 405 1.50 4.83 -11.11
C ASN A 405 0.53 5.80 -10.42
N ALA A 406 0.82 6.12 -9.16
CA ALA A 406 0.00 6.97 -8.33
C ALA A 406 -0.12 8.42 -8.85
N LYS A 407 0.90 8.95 -9.55
CA LYS A 407 0.88 10.29 -10.18
C LYS A 407 -0.15 10.36 -11.29
N THR A 408 -0.41 9.25 -11.98
CA THR A 408 -1.52 9.11 -12.93
C THR A 408 -2.86 9.04 -12.21
N TYR A 409 -2.94 8.24 -11.15
CA TYR A 409 -4.22 7.92 -10.52
C TYR A 409 -4.80 9.06 -9.69
N VAL A 410 -3.99 9.75 -8.86
CA VAL A 410 -4.51 10.78 -7.95
C VAL A 410 -5.26 11.89 -8.67
N PRO A 411 -4.71 12.57 -9.70
CA PRO A 411 -5.46 13.63 -10.38
C PRO A 411 -6.76 13.13 -11.02
N ASN A 412 -6.76 11.92 -11.56
CA ASN A 412 -7.91 11.34 -12.25
C ASN A 412 -8.99 10.81 -11.30
N MET A 413 -8.66 10.55 -10.04
CA MET A 413 -9.61 10.11 -9.03
C MET A 413 -10.72 11.15 -8.80
N GLY A 414 -10.39 12.44 -8.88
CA GLY A 414 -11.34 13.56 -8.79
C GLY A 414 -12.37 13.62 -9.90
N GLU A 415 -12.12 12.98 -11.03
CA GLU A 415 -12.91 13.05 -12.25
C GLU A 415 -13.94 11.92 -12.41
N GLY A 416 -14.23 11.18 -11.35
CA GLY A 416 -15.21 10.08 -11.36
C GLY A 416 -15.15 9.21 -10.11
N PRO A 417 -14.07 8.46 -9.88
CA PRO A 417 -14.01 7.45 -8.81
C PRO A 417 -14.37 7.95 -7.42
N ILE A 418 -13.81 9.09 -6.98
CA ILE A 418 -14.13 9.65 -5.66
C ILE A 418 -15.58 10.13 -5.58
N GLN A 419 -16.11 10.69 -6.68
CA GLN A 419 -17.49 11.15 -6.73
C GLN A 419 -18.47 9.98 -6.69
N PHE A 420 -18.16 8.87 -7.40
CA PHE A 420 -18.98 7.67 -7.42
C PHE A 420 -19.16 7.11 -6.02
N ILE A 421 -18.07 6.89 -5.27
CA ILE A 421 -18.17 6.36 -3.91
C ILE A 421 -18.77 7.39 -2.94
N SER A 422 -18.45 8.68 -3.07
CA SER A 422 -18.94 9.72 -2.15
C SER A 422 -20.44 9.93 -2.20
N LYS A 423 -21.08 9.63 -3.33
CA LYS A 423 -22.56 9.69 -3.46
C LYS A 423 -23.28 8.69 -2.56
N VAL A 424 -22.63 7.57 -2.24
CA VAL A 424 -23.23 6.47 -1.48
C VAL A 424 -22.67 6.34 -0.06
N MET A 425 -21.52 6.98 0.21
CA MET A 425 -20.91 7.00 1.54
C MET A 425 -21.62 8.00 2.46
N GLU A 426 -21.73 7.68 3.73
CA GLU A 426 -22.22 8.58 4.77
C GLU A 426 -21.10 9.38 5.42
N GLY A 427 -21.45 10.54 5.96
CA GLY A 427 -20.58 11.39 6.79
C GLY A 427 -20.24 12.75 6.17
N PRO A 428 -19.93 13.72 7.07
CA PRO A 428 -20.02 13.67 8.54
C PRO A 428 -21.46 13.48 9.02
N VAL A 429 -21.67 12.68 10.09
CA VAL A 429 -22.99 12.37 10.68
C VAL A 429 -22.98 12.55 12.20
N GLU A 430 -24.13 12.94 12.77
CA GLU A 430 -24.33 13.06 14.22
C GLU A 430 -24.84 11.76 14.86
#